data_f23f85aede1dce32dcf41834bff76586
#
_entry.id   f23f85aede1dce32dcf41834bff76586
#
_cell.length_a   1.000
_cell.length_b   1.000
_cell.length_c   1.000
_cell.angle_alpha   90.00
_cell.angle_beta   90.00
_cell.angle_gamma   90.00
#
_symmetry.space_group_name_H-M   'P 1'
#
loop_
_entity.id
_entity.type
_entity.pdbx_description
1 polymer ?
#
loop_
_entity_poly.entity_id
_entity_poly.type
_entity_poly.pdbx_seq_one_letter_code
_entity_poly.pdbx_strand_id
1 'polypeptide(L)'
;GQYFGVALSLSMSLILGLGLPFVFYGLFKSNAIWDFSLLLITGTFLTLIFTALAFNIAIANENRIKGFGYAILLWLFLGIIYDGIFLMSLILFEDYPLDKVSLIGTMLNPIDLSRTLILLKLDISALLGYTGAVFKQFFGTSFGLVVSFLMLIVWVVLPVLRITYKTKKKDF
;
A
#
# COMPACT_ATOMS: atom_id res chain seq x y z
N GLY A 1 -0.81 19.31 12.03
CA GLY A 1 -0.64 18.57 13.30
C GLY A 1 -1.44 17.29 13.37
N GLN A 2 -2.78 17.31 13.19
CA GLN A 2 -3.68 16.16 13.44
C GLN A 2 -3.36 14.92 12.59
N TYR A 3 -3.10 15.08 11.29
CA TYR A 3 -2.71 13.98 10.43
C TYR A 3 -1.51 13.21 10.98
N PHE A 4 -0.43 13.92 11.32
CA PHE A 4 0.78 13.29 11.84
C PHE A 4 0.55 12.58 13.17
N GLY A 5 -0.27 13.14 14.07
CA GLY A 5 -0.61 12.51 15.34
C GLY A 5 -1.35 11.18 15.14
N VAL A 6 -2.37 11.15 14.30
CA VAL A 6 -3.13 9.94 14.00
C VAL A 6 -2.28 8.92 13.25
N ALA A 7 -1.53 9.36 12.23
CA ALA A 7 -0.67 8.48 11.43
C ALA A 7 0.41 7.82 12.29
N LEU A 8 1.07 8.57 13.19
CA LEU A 8 2.05 8.03 14.13
C LEU A 8 1.42 7.05 15.12
N SER A 9 0.28 7.40 15.71
CA SER A 9 -0.42 6.52 16.65
C SER A 9 -0.79 5.17 16.02
N LEU A 10 -1.36 5.20 14.81
CA LEU A 10 -1.71 3.99 14.08
C LEU A 10 -0.49 3.18 13.67
N SER A 11 0.58 3.84 13.20
CA SER A 11 1.84 3.18 12.84
C SER A 11 2.50 2.52 14.05
N MET A 12 2.51 3.20 15.21
CA MET A 12 3.03 2.61 16.45
C MET A 12 2.17 1.44 16.91
N SER A 13 0.84 1.54 16.82
CA SER A 13 -0.06 0.44 17.14
C SER A 13 0.20 -0.79 16.26
N LEU A 14 0.43 -0.58 14.96
CA LEU A 14 0.77 -1.66 14.03
C LEU A 14 2.13 -2.30 14.39
N ILE A 15 3.15 -1.48 14.64
CA ILE A 15 4.49 -1.96 15.01
C ILE A 15 4.45 -2.73 16.33
N LEU A 16 3.73 -2.25 17.34
CA LEU A 16 3.59 -2.95 18.62
C LEU A 16 2.73 -4.21 18.46
N GLY A 17 1.60 -4.13 17.76
CA GLY A 17 0.67 -5.26 17.59
C GLY A 17 1.27 -6.43 16.81
N LEU A 18 2.08 -6.16 15.80
CA LEU A 18 2.77 -7.19 15.03
C LEU A 18 4.17 -7.50 15.58
N GLY A 19 4.92 -6.50 16.05
CA GLY A 19 6.27 -6.65 16.54
C GLY A 19 6.36 -7.43 17.85
N LEU A 20 5.50 -7.16 18.83
CA LEU A 20 5.53 -7.84 20.12
C LEU A 20 5.37 -9.37 20.03
N PRO A 21 4.39 -9.93 19.29
CA PRO A 21 4.29 -11.38 19.12
C PRO A 21 5.56 -12.01 18.55
N PHE A 22 6.22 -11.33 17.59
CA PHE A 22 7.47 -11.83 17.01
C PHE A 22 8.63 -11.86 18.00
N VAL A 23 8.74 -10.85 18.87
CA VAL A 23 9.74 -10.85 19.94
C VAL A 23 9.51 -12.03 20.89
N PHE A 24 8.27 -12.24 21.31
CA PHE A 24 7.93 -13.33 22.25
C PHE A 24 8.15 -14.72 21.65
N TYR A 25 7.89 -14.91 20.37
CA TYR A 25 8.09 -16.21 19.70
C TYR A 25 9.54 -16.46 19.28
N GLY A 26 10.47 -15.56 19.62
CA GLY A 26 11.91 -15.79 19.39
C GLY A 26 12.31 -15.79 17.92
N LEU A 27 11.47 -15.28 17.03
CA LEU A 27 11.74 -15.18 15.59
C LEU A 27 12.90 -14.26 15.26
N PHE A 28 13.36 -13.44 16.22
CA PHE A 28 14.59 -12.65 16.12
C PHE A 28 15.87 -13.50 15.96
N LYS A 29 15.81 -14.80 16.22
CA LYS A 29 16.94 -15.73 16.03
C LYS A 29 17.01 -16.35 14.65
N SER A 30 16.03 -16.09 13.79
CA SER A 30 15.95 -16.65 12.43
C SER A 30 16.21 -15.59 11.35
N ASN A 31 16.59 -16.04 10.15
CA ASN A 31 16.72 -15.16 8.98
C ASN A 31 15.40 -14.46 8.58
N ALA A 32 14.26 -14.85 9.17
CA ALA A 32 12.95 -14.25 8.99
C ALA A 32 12.85 -12.79 9.48
N ILE A 33 13.82 -12.29 10.24
CA ILE A 33 13.84 -10.87 10.67
C ILE A 33 13.73 -9.90 9.49
N TRP A 34 14.49 -10.16 8.44
CA TRP A 34 14.48 -9.29 7.25
C TRP A 34 13.16 -9.33 6.50
N ASP A 35 12.51 -10.49 6.43
CA ASP A 35 11.23 -10.66 5.76
C ASP A 35 10.12 -9.97 6.54
N PHE A 36 10.17 -10.09 7.86
CA PHE A 36 9.25 -9.42 8.75
C PHE A 36 9.43 -7.90 8.78
N SER A 37 10.66 -7.39 8.70
CA SER A 37 10.91 -5.95 8.65
C SER A 37 10.27 -5.31 7.42
N LEU A 38 10.28 -5.98 6.26
CA LEU A 38 9.63 -5.50 5.06
C LEU A 38 8.10 -5.42 5.24
N LEU A 39 7.49 -6.41 5.90
CA LEU A 39 6.06 -6.40 6.22
C LEU A 39 5.69 -5.20 7.10
N LEU A 40 6.50 -4.92 8.14
CA LEU A 40 6.27 -3.75 9.00
C LEU A 40 6.44 -2.44 8.24
N ILE A 41 7.46 -2.34 7.39
CA ILE A 41 7.72 -1.13 6.60
C ILE A 41 6.57 -0.87 5.62
N THR A 42 6.19 -1.87 4.82
CA THR A 42 5.09 -1.74 3.87
C THR A 42 3.74 -1.49 4.55
N GLY A 43 3.48 -2.16 5.67
CA GLY A 43 2.29 -1.92 6.49
C GLY A 43 2.24 -0.50 7.05
N THR A 44 3.39 0.05 7.47
CA THR A 44 3.50 1.45 7.91
C THR A 44 3.21 2.41 6.75
N PHE A 45 3.76 2.16 5.55
CA PHE A 45 3.44 2.96 4.36
C PHE A 45 1.94 2.93 4.04
N LEU A 46 1.30 1.75 4.05
CA LEU A 46 -0.15 1.64 3.85
C LEU A 46 -0.93 2.43 4.90
N THR A 47 -0.54 2.36 6.16
CA THR A 47 -1.17 3.13 7.24
C THR A 47 -1.08 4.64 6.97
N LEU A 48 0.10 5.14 6.55
CA LEU A 48 0.30 6.54 6.20
C LEU A 48 -0.55 6.96 5.00
N ILE A 49 -0.61 6.13 3.95
CA ILE A 49 -1.38 6.39 2.72
C ILE A 49 -2.87 6.46 3.06
N PHE A 50 -3.43 5.42 3.72
CA PHE A 50 -4.86 5.37 4.01
C PHE A 50 -5.29 6.43 5.01
N THR A 51 -4.44 6.77 5.98
CA THR A 51 -4.68 7.91 6.87
C THR A 51 -4.75 9.22 6.08
N ALA A 52 -3.82 9.46 5.16
CA ALA A 52 -3.83 10.67 4.32
C ALA A 52 -5.06 10.73 3.40
N LEU A 53 -5.46 9.61 2.79
CA LEU A 53 -6.67 9.53 1.97
C LEU A 53 -7.93 9.79 2.80
N ALA A 54 -8.04 9.21 4.00
CA ALA A 54 -9.14 9.43 4.92
C ALA A 54 -9.26 10.90 5.33
N PHE A 55 -8.14 11.56 5.66
CA PHE A 55 -8.12 13.00 5.94
C PHE A 55 -8.57 13.85 4.73
N ASN A 56 -8.15 13.49 3.50
CA ASN A 56 -8.61 14.17 2.29
C ASN A 56 -10.12 14.07 2.12
N ILE A 57 -10.71 12.89 2.38
CA ILE A 57 -12.15 12.67 2.33
C ILE A 57 -12.85 13.47 3.41
N ALA A 58 -12.33 13.46 4.64
CA ALA A 58 -12.89 14.19 5.77
C ALA A 58 -12.93 15.72 5.52
N ILE A 59 -11.85 16.29 4.97
CA ILE A 59 -11.79 17.72 4.64
C ILE A 59 -12.72 18.09 3.46
N ALA A 60 -12.98 17.13 2.57
CA ALA A 60 -13.84 17.35 1.40
C ALA A 60 -15.34 17.25 1.73
N ASN A 61 -15.73 16.63 2.85
CA ASN A 61 -17.12 16.34 3.18
C ASN A 61 -17.46 16.94 4.56
N GLU A 62 -18.46 17.82 4.60
CA GLU A 62 -18.98 18.38 5.85
C GLU A 62 -19.81 17.35 6.63
N ASN A 63 -20.50 16.46 5.94
CA ASN A 63 -21.32 15.42 6.54
C ASN A 63 -20.46 14.20 6.86
N ARG A 64 -20.34 13.88 8.15
CA ARG A 64 -19.53 12.75 8.66
C ARG A 64 -19.96 11.39 8.09
N ILE A 65 -21.29 11.17 7.92
CA ILE A 65 -21.83 9.92 7.40
C ILE A 65 -21.43 9.73 5.95
N LYS A 66 -21.54 10.79 5.12
CA LYS A 66 -21.09 10.75 3.73
C LYS A 66 -19.59 10.53 3.62
N GLY A 67 -18.79 11.23 4.44
CA GLY A 67 -17.34 11.05 4.50
C GLY A 67 -16.94 9.61 4.83
N PHE A 68 -17.60 9.00 5.81
CA PHE A 68 -17.38 7.59 6.17
C PHE A 68 -17.73 6.64 5.01
N GLY A 69 -18.87 6.86 4.36
CA GLY A 69 -19.27 6.08 3.17
C GLY A 69 -18.24 6.16 2.04
N TYR A 70 -17.72 7.36 1.73
CA TYR A 70 -16.67 7.53 0.72
C TYR A 70 -15.35 6.86 1.11
N ALA A 71 -14.99 6.83 2.40
CA ALA A 71 -13.79 6.15 2.87
C ALA A 71 -13.89 4.62 2.67
N ILE A 72 -15.07 4.04 2.98
CA ILE A 72 -15.34 2.62 2.73
C ILE A 72 -15.31 2.31 1.24
N LEU A 73 -15.97 3.13 0.41
CA LEU A 73 -15.99 2.95 -1.05
C LEU A 73 -14.59 3.02 -1.64
N LEU A 74 -13.74 3.94 -1.18
CA LEU A 74 -12.35 4.05 -1.63
C LEU A 74 -11.56 2.80 -1.26
N TRP A 75 -11.70 2.30 -0.03
CA TRP A 75 -11.02 1.08 0.40
C TRP A 75 -11.49 -0.14 -0.41
N LEU A 76 -12.80 -0.29 -0.58
CA LEU A 76 -13.39 -1.37 -1.38
C LEU A 76 -12.93 -1.29 -2.85
N PHE A 77 -12.86 -0.09 -3.41
CA PHE A 77 -12.35 0.12 -4.76
C PHE A 77 -10.89 -0.33 -4.90
N LEU A 78 -10.00 0.15 -4.04
CA LEU A 78 -8.57 -0.19 -4.11
C LEU A 78 -8.28 -1.64 -3.70
N GLY A 79 -9.03 -2.20 -2.74
CA GLY A 79 -8.76 -3.52 -2.20
C GLY A 79 -9.41 -4.68 -2.95
N ILE A 80 -10.51 -4.44 -3.66
CA ILE A 80 -11.30 -5.51 -4.30
C ILE A 80 -11.60 -5.20 -5.76
N ILE A 81 -12.21 -4.04 -6.05
CA ILE A 81 -12.70 -3.74 -7.41
C ILE A 81 -11.52 -3.57 -8.36
N TYR A 82 -10.50 -2.83 -7.95
CA TYR A 82 -9.30 -2.60 -8.77
C TYR A 82 -8.61 -3.92 -9.12
N ASP A 83 -8.39 -4.79 -8.14
CA ASP A 83 -7.75 -6.09 -8.33
C ASP A 83 -8.55 -6.96 -9.30
N GLY A 84 -9.88 -7.00 -9.14
CA GLY A 84 -10.77 -7.73 -10.06
C GLY A 84 -10.73 -7.21 -11.49
N ILE A 85 -10.80 -5.89 -11.70
CA ILE A 85 -10.71 -5.27 -13.03
C ILE A 85 -9.32 -5.51 -13.62
N PHE A 86 -8.28 -5.38 -12.82
CA PHE A 86 -6.90 -5.60 -13.25
C PHE A 86 -6.67 -7.04 -13.71
N LEU A 87 -7.06 -8.04 -12.92
CA LEU A 87 -6.98 -9.45 -13.30
C LEU A 87 -7.81 -9.77 -14.55
N MET A 88 -9.03 -9.23 -14.64
CA MET A 88 -9.86 -9.40 -15.84
C MET A 88 -9.20 -8.81 -17.07
N SER A 89 -8.55 -7.65 -16.97
CA SER A 89 -7.84 -7.04 -18.08
C SER A 89 -6.65 -7.90 -18.54
N LEU A 90 -5.91 -8.52 -17.63
CA LEU A 90 -4.80 -9.42 -17.97
C LEU A 90 -5.28 -10.67 -18.71
N ILE A 91 -6.45 -11.21 -18.35
CA ILE A 91 -7.03 -12.37 -19.04
C ILE A 91 -7.53 -11.99 -20.43
N LEU A 92 -8.22 -10.86 -20.56
CA LEU A 92 -8.79 -10.42 -21.85
C LEU A 92 -7.72 -10.07 -22.90
N PHE A 93 -6.54 -9.66 -22.47
CA PHE A 93 -5.44 -9.24 -23.32
C PHE A 93 -4.24 -10.19 -23.27
N GLU A 94 -4.45 -11.47 -22.91
CA GLU A 94 -3.36 -12.46 -22.74
C GLU A 94 -2.50 -12.67 -24.00
N ASP A 95 -3.06 -12.39 -25.20
CA ASP A 95 -2.33 -12.48 -26.46
C ASP A 95 -1.27 -11.35 -26.67
N TYR A 96 -1.26 -10.35 -25.80
CA TYR A 96 -0.34 -9.23 -25.89
C TYR A 96 0.77 -9.31 -24.82
N PRO A 97 1.95 -8.70 -25.04
CA PRO A 97 3.02 -8.67 -24.05
C PRO A 97 2.62 -7.78 -22.86
N LEU A 98 1.98 -8.36 -21.86
CA LEU A 98 1.40 -7.66 -20.71
C LEU A 98 2.41 -7.36 -19.58
N ASP A 99 3.68 -7.73 -19.73
CA ASP A 99 4.70 -7.58 -18.68
C ASP A 99 4.77 -6.15 -18.13
N LYS A 100 4.89 -5.17 -19.03
CA LYS A 100 4.96 -3.76 -18.64
C LYS A 100 3.64 -3.24 -18.07
N VAL A 101 2.52 -3.68 -18.64
CA VAL A 101 1.18 -3.28 -18.20
C VAL A 101 0.91 -3.81 -16.80
N SER A 102 1.28 -5.07 -16.53
CA SER A 102 1.12 -5.67 -15.20
C SER A 102 1.97 -4.98 -14.13
N LEU A 103 3.20 -4.61 -14.45
CA LEU A 103 4.07 -3.85 -13.54
C LEU A 103 3.50 -2.46 -13.23
N ILE A 104 3.06 -1.72 -14.25
CA ILE A 104 2.48 -0.38 -14.07
C ILE A 104 1.16 -0.49 -13.29
N GLY A 105 0.29 -1.43 -13.65
CA GLY A 105 -0.98 -1.66 -12.95
C GLY A 105 -0.77 -1.91 -11.45
N THR A 106 0.16 -2.79 -11.09
CA THR A 106 0.50 -3.04 -9.68
C THR A 106 1.01 -1.77 -8.97
N MET A 107 1.80 -0.93 -9.63
CA MET A 107 2.30 0.33 -9.05
C MET A 107 1.19 1.38 -8.84
N LEU A 108 0.13 1.34 -9.65
CA LEU A 108 -1.01 2.26 -9.54
C LEU A 108 -1.93 1.98 -8.35
N ASN A 109 -1.77 0.84 -7.67
CA ASN A 109 -2.51 0.52 -6.46
C ASN A 109 -1.54 0.26 -5.30
N PRO A 110 -1.57 1.05 -4.22
CA PRO A 110 -0.64 0.89 -3.11
C PRO A 110 -0.85 -0.43 -2.34
N ILE A 111 -2.07 -1.00 -2.35
CA ILE A 111 -2.37 -2.29 -1.72
C ILE A 111 -1.68 -3.41 -2.51
N ASP A 112 -1.86 -3.43 -3.84
CA ASP A 112 -1.29 -4.46 -4.70
C ASP A 112 0.23 -4.40 -4.72
N LEU A 113 0.79 -3.19 -4.76
CA LEU A 113 2.23 -2.99 -4.69
C LEU A 113 2.80 -3.53 -3.37
N SER A 114 2.18 -3.20 -2.23
CA SER A 114 2.61 -3.68 -0.91
C SER A 114 2.46 -5.19 -0.79
N ARG A 115 1.34 -5.76 -1.25
CA ARG A 115 1.09 -7.20 -1.27
C ARG A 115 2.14 -7.93 -2.11
N THR A 116 2.42 -7.43 -3.31
CA THR A 116 3.44 -8.00 -4.21
C THR A 116 4.82 -8.02 -3.56
N LEU A 117 5.25 -6.93 -2.93
CA LEU A 117 6.53 -6.86 -2.24
C LEU A 117 6.64 -7.87 -1.10
N ILE A 118 5.59 -8.03 -0.30
CA ILE A 118 5.54 -8.98 0.80
C ILE A 118 5.61 -10.43 0.29
N LEU A 119 4.78 -10.77 -0.70
CA LEU A 119 4.72 -12.13 -1.24
C LEU A 119 6.03 -12.55 -1.94
N LEU A 120 6.68 -11.63 -2.64
CA LEU A 120 7.97 -11.89 -3.26
C LEU A 120 9.08 -12.09 -2.21
N LYS A 121 9.05 -11.32 -1.13
CA LYS A 121 10.04 -11.43 -0.06
C LYS A 121 9.90 -12.71 0.74
N LEU A 122 8.66 -13.19 0.94
CA LEU A 122 8.38 -14.47 1.59
C LEU A 122 8.61 -15.68 0.66
N ASP A 123 9.07 -15.44 -0.58
CA ASP A 123 9.27 -16.46 -1.64
C ASP A 123 8.01 -17.28 -1.97
N ILE A 124 6.84 -16.69 -1.75
CA ILE A 124 5.53 -17.26 -2.09
C ILE A 124 4.91 -16.60 -3.32
N SER A 125 5.78 -16.28 -4.30
CA SER A 125 5.37 -15.64 -5.56
C SER A 125 4.32 -16.42 -6.36
N ALA A 126 4.15 -17.71 -6.09
CA ALA A 126 3.09 -18.53 -6.68
C ALA A 126 1.68 -17.98 -6.38
N LEU A 127 1.48 -17.26 -5.26
CA LEU A 127 0.21 -16.62 -4.93
C LEU A 127 -0.08 -15.37 -5.78
N LEU A 128 0.89 -14.88 -6.55
CA LEU A 128 0.71 -13.77 -7.50
C LEU A 128 0.14 -14.24 -8.85
N GLY A 129 -0.06 -15.56 -9.01
CA GLY A 129 -0.64 -16.13 -10.22
C GLY A 129 0.25 -15.99 -11.45
N TYR A 130 -0.39 -15.76 -12.61
CA TYR A 130 0.28 -15.65 -13.93
C TYR A 130 1.40 -14.60 -13.97
N THR A 131 1.25 -13.49 -13.29
CA THR A 131 2.22 -12.39 -13.26
C THR A 131 3.39 -12.60 -12.30
N GLY A 132 3.38 -13.68 -11.52
CA GLY A 132 4.37 -13.93 -10.46
C GLY A 132 5.81 -13.96 -10.96
N ALA A 133 6.06 -14.57 -12.15
CA ALA A 133 7.39 -14.62 -12.75
C ALA A 133 7.90 -13.22 -13.16
N VAL A 134 7.05 -12.42 -13.80
CA VAL A 134 7.35 -11.04 -14.21
C VAL A 134 7.63 -10.17 -12.99
N PHE A 135 6.80 -10.30 -11.96
CA PHE A 135 6.96 -9.57 -10.71
C PHE A 135 8.25 -9.95 -9.98
N LYS A 136 8.60 -11.24 -9.94
CA LYS A 136 9.88 -11.70 -9.37
C LYS A 136 11.07 -11.13 -10.11
N GLN A 137 11.01 -11.07 -11.44
CA GLN A 137 12.08 -10.55 -12.28
C GLN A 137 12.31 -9.04 -12.07
N PHE A 138 11.27 -8.25 -11.82
CA PHE A 138 11.37 -6.81 -11.63
C PHE A 138 11.48 -6.44 -10.14
N PHE A 139 10.44 -6.71 -9.35
CA PHE A 139 10.37 -6.30 -7.93
C PHE A 139 11.31 -7.09 -7.02
N GLY A 140 11.78 -8.28 -7.44
CA GLY A 140 12.79 -9.07 -6.75
C GLY A 140 14.22 -8.50 -6.86
N THR A 141 14.44 -7.52 -7.76
CA THR A 141 15.73 -6.83 -7.91
C THR A 141 15.85 -5.67 -6.93
N SER A 142 17.10 -5.28 -6.60
CA SER A 142 17.35 -4.09 -5.78
C SER A 142 16.79 -2.82 -6.43
N PHE A 143 16.84 -2.72 -7.77
CA PHE A 143 16.26 -1.61 -8.51
C PHE A 143 14.72 -1.58 -8.38
N GLY A 144 14.06 -2.71 -8.58
CA GLY A 144 12.61 -2.83 -8.43
C GLY A 144 12.12 -2.49 -7.03
N LEU A 145 12.86 -2.92 -5.99
CA LEU A 145 12.57 -2.54 -4.60
C LEU A 145 12.64 -1.02 -4.40
N VAL A 146 13.72 -0.37 -4.88
CA VAL A 146 13.87 1.09 -4.76
C VAL A 146 12.72 1.82 -5.47
N VAL A 147 12.38 1.42 -6.70
CA VAL A 147 11.26 2.01 -7.46
C VAL A 147 9.94 1.83 -6.72
N SER A 148 9.71 0.65 -6.14
CA SER A 148 8.48 0.36 -5.38
C SER A 148 8.35 1.25 -4.15
N PHE A 149 9.42 1.42 -3.38
CA PHE A 149 9.40 2.33 -2.23
C PHE A 149 9.22 3.80 -2.64
N LEU A 150 9.83 4.23 -3.75
CA LEU A 150 9.59 5.57 -4.29
C LEU A 150 8.12 5.75 -4.67
N MET A 151 7.47 4.76 -5.27
CA MET A 151 6.04 4.81 -5.57
C MET A 151 5.18 4.88 -4.29
N LEU A 152 5.50 4.11 -3.26
CA LEU A 152 4.81 4.21 -1.96
C LEU A 152 4.98 5.61 -1.33
N ILE A 153 6.17 6.21 -1.44
CA ILE A 153 6.41 7.59 -1.00
C ILE A 153 5.53 8.57 -1.78
N VAL A 154 5.44 8.42 -3.10
CA VAL A 154 4.55 9.26 -3.94
C VAL A 154 3.10 9.12 -3.49
N TRP A 155 2.63 7.89 -3.20
CA TRP A 155 1.30 7.63 -2.69
C TRP A 155 1.02 8.27 -1.31
N VAL A 156 2.04 8.46 -0.47
CA VAL A 156 1.92 9.23 0.79
C VAL A 156 1.93 10.73 0.52
N VAL A 157 2.91 11.20 -0.27
CA VAL A 157 3.17 12.64 -0.46
C VAL A 157 2.02 13.34 -1.18
N LEU A 158 1.47 12.74 -2.25
CA LEU A 158 0.40 13.38 -3.02
C LEU A 158 -0.84 13.70 -2.19
N PRO A 159 -1.43 12.77 -1.39
CA PRO A 159 -2.56 13.12 -0.54
C PRO A 159 -2.20 14.10 0.58
N VAL A 160 -1.01 14.02 1.14
CA VAL A 160 -0.54 14.95 2.20
C VAL A 160 -0.40 16.37 1.67
N LEU A 161 0.18 16.55 0.48
CA LEU A 161 0.27 17.86 -0.17
C LEU A 161 -1.13 18.45 -0.42
N ARG A 162 -2.09 17.62 -0.83
CA ARG A 162 -3.48 18.07 -1.03
C ARG A 162 -4.14 18.52 0.29
N ILE A 163 -3.87 17.83 1.40
CA ILE A 163 -4.35 18.23 2.73
C ILE A 163 -3.80 19.61 3.08
N THR A 164 -2.48 19.81 2.96
CA THR A 164 -1.83 21.08 3.32
C THR A 164 -2.30 22.25 2.47
N TYR A 165 -2.52 22.00 1.18
CA TYR A 165 -3.05 23.03 0.27
C TYR A 165 -4.48 23.44 0.60
N LYS A 166 -5.36 22.46 0.89
CA LYS A 166 -6.77 22.72 1.21
C LYS A 166 -6.95 23.40 2.58
N THR A 167 -6.17 23.03 3.58
CA THR A 167 -6.22 23.65 4.90
C THR A 167 -5.79 25.12 4.85
N LYS A 168 -4.70 25.44 4.15
CA LYS A 168 -4.27 26.83 3.95
C LYS A 168 -5.34 27.72 3.27
N LYS A 169 -6.20 27.14 2.45
CA LYS A 169 -7.25 27.89 1.71
C LYS A 169 -8.54 28.06 2.53
N LYS A 170 -8.72 27.34 3.64
CA LYS A 170 -9.87 27.46 4.54
C LYS A 170 -9.63 28.41 5.73
N ASP A 171 -8.35 28.77 6.00
CA ASP A 171 -7.98 29.67 7.08
C ASP A 171 -7.96 31.17 6.65
N PHE A 172 -8.55 31.49 5.46
CA PHE A 172 -8.79 32.87 4.98
C PHE A 172 -10.31 33.00 4.67
#